data_8490db27c74f51cfd051e034386f647a
#
_entry.id   8490db27c74f51cfd051e034386f647a
#
_cell.length_a   1.000
_cell.length_b   1.000
_cell.length_c   1.000
_cell.angle_alpha   90.00
_cell.angle_beta   90.00
_cell.angle_gamma   90.00
#
_symmetry.space_group_name_H-M   'P 1'
#
loop_
_entity.id
_entity.type
_entity.pdbx_description
1 polymer ?
#
loop_
_entity_poly.entity_id
_entity_poly.type
_entity_poly.pdbx_seq_one_letter_code
_entity_poly.pdbx_strand_id
1 'polypeptide(L)' 'MNEERLNAFEKMLSDILVQYDSVTEKLAALKAEGKEKTVTYRQLFTNKLQYQTILSYYLTYGLLDNDKK' A
#
# COMPACT_ATOMS: atom_id res chain seq x y z
N MET A 1 -8.71 -18.81 18.12
CA MET A 1 -8.23 -18.09 18.20
C MET A 1 -8.10 -17.68 17.29
N ASN A 2 -8.01 -18.06 16.67
CA ASN A 2 -7.59 -17.55 16.03
C ASN A 2 -8.14 -17.37 14.72
N GLU A 3 -9.41 -17.82 14.29
CA GLU A 3 -10.04 -17.43 13.06
C GLU A 3 -10.36 -15.97 13.05
N GLU A 4 -10.76 -15.41 14.17
CA GLU A 4 -11.04 -14.00 14.22
C GLU A 4 -9.80 -13.17 14.00
N ARG A 5 -8.69 -13.60 14.59
CA ARG A 5 -7.44 -12.89 14.38
C ARG A 5 -6.95 -13.03 12.94
N LEU A 6 -7.10 -14.21 12.38
CA LEU A 6 -6.68 -14.44 11.00
C LEU A 6 -7.52 -13.60 10.05
N ASN A 7 -8.82 -13.54 10.27
CA ASN A 7 -9.69 -12.75 9.41
C ASN A 7 -9.34 -11.27 9.50
N ALA A 8 -9.07 -10.78 10.71
CA ALA A 8 -8.68 -9.39 10.89
C ALA A 8 -7.35 -9.11 10.19
N PHE A 9 -6.43 -10.03 10.30
CA PHE A 9 -5.13 -9.89 9.67
C PHE A 9 -5.26 -9.83 8.15
N GLU A 10 -6.07 -10.71 7.59
CA GLU A 10 -6.24 -10.72 6.15
C GLU A 10 -7.00 -9.51 5.65
N LYS A 11 -7.95 -9.03 6.44
CA LYS A 11 -8.64 -7.81 6.08
C LYS A 11 -7.68 -6.63 6.09
N MET A 12 -6.79 -6.58 7.07
CA MET A 12 -5.79 -5.53 7.12
C MET A 12 -4.91 -5.54 5.88
N LEU A 13 -4.45 -6.72 5.48
CA LEU A 13 -3.62 -6.83 4.28
C LEU A 13 -4.38 -6.37 3.05
N SER A 14 -5.62 -6.81 2.91
CA SER A 14 -6.44 -6.41 1.77
C SER A 14 -6.64 -4.89 1.75
N ASP A 15 -6.92 -4.30 2.91
CA ASP A 15 -7.13 -2.86 2.99
C ASP A 15 -5.85 -2.10 2.61
N ILE A 16 -4.70 -2.60 3.06
CA ILE A 16 -3.44 -1.94 2.73
C ILE A 16 -3.18 -1.99 1.23
N LEU A 17 -3.47 -3.12 0.60
CA LEU A 17 -3.27 -3.24 -0.84
C LEU A 17 -4.17 -2.27 -1.59
N VAL A 18 -5.42 -2.13 -1.16
CA VAL A 18 -6.33 -1.19 -1.79
C VAL A 18 -5.83 0.24 -1.61
N GLN A 19 -5.38 0.59 -0.41
CA GLN A 19 -4.88 1.93 -0.16
C GLN A 19 -3.62 2.21 -0.98
N TYR A 20 -2.75 1.22 -1.09
CA TYR A 20 -1.52 1.38 -1.87
C TYR A 20 -1.87 1.67 -3.33
N ASP A 21 -2.79 0.90 -3.91
CA ASP A 21 -3.20 1.12 -5.28
C ASP A 21 -3.82 2.50 -5.46
N SER A 22 -4.68 2.89 -4.53
CA SER A 22 -5.36 4.17 -4.61
C SER A 22 -4.34 5.32 -4.57
N VAL A 23 -3.39 5.24 -3.65
CA VAL A 23 -2.38 6.29 -3.52
C VAL A 23 -1.51 6.35 -4.77
N THR A 24 -1.15 5.18 -5.29
CA THR A 24 -0.32 5.13 -6.49
C THR A 24 -1.03 5.79 -7.67
N GLU A 25 -2.33 5.54 -7.82
CA GLU A 25 -3.08 6.15 -8.90
C GLU A 25 -3.18 7.67 -8.73
N LYS A 26 -3.39 8.12 -7.49
CA LYS A 26 -3.47 9.56 -7.25
C LYS A 26 -2.14 10.24 -7.52
N LEU A 27 -1.04 9.59 -7.16
CA LEU A 27 0.28 10.15 -7.44
C LEU A 27 0.50 10.27 -8.95
N ALA A 28 0.11 9.24 -9.69
CA ALA A 28 0.27 9.30 -11.14
C ALA A 28 -0.55 10.42 -11.75
N ALA A 29 -1.78 10.62 -11.24
CA ALA A 29 -2.63 11.69 -11.76
C ALA A 29 -2.02 13.06 -11.48
N LEU A 30 -1.53 13.26 -10.25
CA LEU A 30 -0.93 14.54 -9.90
C LEU A 30 0.33 14.80 -10.71
N LYS A 31 1.12 13.77 -10.92
CA LYS A 31 2.33 13.91 -11.72
C LYS A 31 1.98 14.30 -13.15
N ALA A 32 0.95 13.68 -13.71
CA ALA A 32 0.52 13.99 -15.07
C ALA A 32 0.05 15.44 -15.18
N GLU A 33 -0.45 16.00 -14.07
CA GLU A 33 -0.89 17.39 -14.05
C GLU A 33 0.22 18.36 -13.70
N GLY A 34 1.43 17.87 -13.50
CA GLY A 34 2.55 18.73 -13.15
C GLY A 34 2.53 19.19 -11.71
N LYS A 35 1.86 18.46 -10.83
CA LYS A 35 1.70 18.89 -9.45
C LYS A 35 2.59 18.13 -8.48
N GLU A 36 3.76 17.72 -8.94
CA GLU A 36 4.66 16.93 -8.12
C GLU A 36 5.23 17.68 -6.93
N LYS A 37 5.21 19.00 -6.97
CA LYS A 37 5.80 19.80 -5.93
C LYS A 37 4.77 20.31 -4.92
N THR A 38 3.56 19.81 -4.98
CA THR A 38 2.53 20.22 -4.03
C THR A 38 2.67 19.46 -2.73
N VAL A 39 2.13 20.05 -1.67
CA VAL A 39 2.10 19.38 -0.37
C VAL A 39 1.30 18.09 -0.45
N THR A 40 0.20 18.12 -1.21
CA THR A 40 -0.64 16.95 -1.36
C THR A 40 0.14 15.80 -1.99
N TYR A 41 0.90 16.08 -3.04
CA TYR A 41 1.69 15.05 -3.69
C TYR A 41 2.70 14.46 -2.71
N ARG A 42 3.39 15.34 -1.97
CA ARG A 42 4.39 14.90 -1.03
C ARG A 42 3.80 14.02 0.05
N GLN A 43 2.62 14.39 0.54
CA GLN A 43 1.99 13.60 1.59
C GLN A 43 1.56 12.24 1.07
N LEU A 44 0.99 12.20 -0.12
CA LEU A 44 0.60 10.92 -0.72
C LEU A 44 1.83 10.04 -0.97
N PHE A 45 2.93 10.65 -1.38
CA PHE A 45 4.14 9.89 -1.60
C PHE A 45 4.66 9.28 -0.31
N THR A 46 4.61 10.03 0.79
CA THR A 46 4.99 9.51 2.09
C THR A 46 4.10 8.34 2.49
N ASN A 47 2.79 8.46 2.26
CA ASN A 47 1.87 7.37 2.55
C ASN A 47 2.22 6.13 1.73
N LYS A 48 2.56 6.32 0.46
CA LYS A 48 2.94 5.21 -0.39
C LYS A 48 4.14 4.47 0.19
N LEU A 49 5.14 5.22 0.65
CA LEU A 49 6.33 4.61 1.23
C LEU A 49 6.00 3.82 2.48
N GLN A 50 5.08 4.32 3.30
CA GLN A 50 4.66 3.59 4.49
C GLN A 50 3.99 2.28 4.13
N TYR A 51 3.11 2.31 3.13
CA TYR A 51 2.46 1.09 2.70
C TYR A 51 3.46 0.10 2.12
N GLN A 52 4.44 0.59 1.36
CA GLN A 52 5.48 -0.29 0.83
C GLN A 52 6.26 -0.97 1.95
N THR A 53 6.56 -0.24 3.00
CA THR A 53 7.28 -0.80 4.13
C THR A 53 6.47 -1.91 4.78
N ILE A 54 5.18 -1.66 5.00
CA ILE A 54 4.32 -2.67 5.61
C ILE A 54 4.23 -3.90 4.71
N LEU A 55 4.03 -3.69 3.42
CA LEU A 55 3.89 -4.82 2.50
C LEU A 55 5.18 -5.61 2.39
N SER A 56 6.33 -4.97 2.57
CA SER A 56 7.58 -5.69 2.52
C SER A 56 7.70 -6.70 3.65
N TYR A 57 7.11 -6.41 4.81
CA TYR A 57 7.09 -7.38 5.89
C TYR A 57 6.24 -8.58 5.54
N TYR A 58 5.10 -8.36 4.90
CA TYR A 58 4.28 -9.48 4.46
C TYR A 58 5.03 -10.36 3.47
N LEU A 59 5.77 -9.75 2.55
CA LEU A 59 6.57 -10.50 1.60
C LEU A 59 7.65 -11.31 2.31
N THR A 60 8.32 -10.68 3.27
CA THR A 60 9.42 -11.32 3.99
C THR A 60 8.96 -12.59 4.68
N TYR A 61 7.74 -12.57 5.21
CA TYR A 61 7.22 -13.74 5.92
C TYR A 61 6.42 -14.66 5.03
N GLY A 62 6.43 -14.43 3.74
CA GLY A 62 5.73 -15.30 2.81
C GLY A 62 4.23 -15.20 2.86
N LEU A 63 3.73 -14.08 3.39
CA LEU A 63 2.29 -13.89 3.53
C LEU A 63 1.67 -13.19 2.33
N LEU A 64 2.50 -12.69 1.43
CA LEU A 64 2.03 -12.01 0.24
C LEU A 64 2.62 -12.77 -0.95
N ASP A 65 1.77 -13.21 -1.89
CA ASP A 65 2.20 -13.98 -3.03
C ASP A 65 2.82 -13.03 -4.03
N ASN A 66 4.07 -13.23 -4.25
CA ASN A 66 4.66 -12.44 -5.26
C ASN A 66 4.86 -13.20 -6.52
N ASP A 67 4.46 -13.81 -6.90
CA ASP A 67 4.59 -14.29 -7.91
C ASP A 67 4.84 -14.77 -8.62
N LYS A 68 4.85 -14.89 -8.74
CA LYS A 68 4.95 -15.11 -9.38
C LYS A 68 5.59 -15.69 -9.67
N LYS A 69 5.73 -16.17 -9.35
CA LYS A 69 6.34 -16.68 -9.45
C LYS A 69 6.29 -17.22 -9.70
#